data_b6ca7b3cd922ca344085b82293990489
#
_entry.id   b6ca7b3cd922ca344085b82293990489
#
_cell.length_a   1.000
_cell.length_b   1.000
_cell.length_c   1.000
_cell.angle_alpha   90.00
_cell.angle_beta   90.00
_cell.angle_gamma   90.00
#
_symmetry.space_group_name_H-M   'P 1'
#
loop_
_entity.id
_entity.type
_entity.pdbx_description
1 polymer ?
#
loop_
_entity_poly.entity_id
_entity_poly.type
_entity_poly.pdbx_seq_one_letter_code
_entity_poly.pdbx_strand_id
1 'polypeptide(L)'
;MPHSVSPSVQPLPKAPGSDVDFGAVVTGLDVENMSDADFDFLHDALYRNSVVVVKTTPQLSPKAQYELTQRFDPASSNYGHGKTLDAKRSVLHPDLKTIPHQSQVQVIGNGFIESYEGLSNIQLRHPHHRKFHKTHVPDAEDLDFTRFFRWHIDAALYALNPPRVTSLLAVKVPKGRRQTCRYDDGTGDELDVPLGTTAFVSGYRMYDLLSEKDKEFVRSSKVEYAPHPYVWMSTAASRSTGLGMISEGKELPESELPPVEQDKIMVLPMCWKNPVTGRLALQVHPSAVRKIHLADGSVIDDLETVRETIYRLQRPAISPQYVYPHDWEEGDLVLFNNQGVIHSVVGAFAEDEVRLFRQCNLAASTRPVGPDEE
;
A
#
# COMPACT_ATOMS: atom_id res chain seq x y z
N MET A 1 14.21 31.22 22.62
CA MET A 1 13.65 29.86 22.58
C MET A 1 12.65 29.88 21.43
N PRO A 2 12.72 29.01 20.45
CA PRO A 2 11.66 28.92 19.46
C PRO A 2 10.37 28.50 20.20
N HIS A 3 9.29 29.18 19.93
CA HIS A 3 7.97 28.79 20.42
C HIS A 3 7.67 27.41 19.86
N SER A 4 7.69 26.37 20.71
CA SER A 4 7.23 25.05 20.31
C SER A 4 5.72 25.14 20.09
N VAL A 5 5.32 25.13 18.84
CA VAL A 5 3.91 24.97 18.47
C VAL A 5 3.52 23.58 18.93
N SER A 6 2.52 23.48 19.80
CA SER A 6 2.02 22.15 20.22
C SER A 6 1.50 21.38 19.02
N PRO A 7 1.75 20.06 18.94
CA PRO A 7 1.21 19.22 17.89
C PRO A 7 -0.31 19.32 17.80
N SER A 8 -0.84 19.33 16.58
CA SER A 8 -2.29 19.32 16.34
C SER A 8 -2.68 18.39 15.19
N VAL A 9 -3.91 17.87 15.27
CA VAL A 9 -4.50 16.98 14.24
C VAL A 9 -5.74 17.66 13.67
N GLN A 10 -5.83 17.69 12.36
CA GLN A 10 -7.00 18.19 11.65
C GLN A 10 -7.42 17.16 10.58
N PRO A 11 -8.71 16.84 10.44
CA PRO A 11 -9.16 15.96 9.36
C PRO A 11 -8.72 16.49 7.98
N LEU A 12 -8.42 15.58 7.05
CA LEU A 12 -8.17 15.95 5.67
C LEU A 12 -9.42 16.58 5.05
N PRO A 13 -9.25 17.59 4.17
CA PRO A 13 -10.38 18.18 3.47
C PRO A 13 -11.06 17.12 2.59
N LYS A 14 -12.40 17.12 2.62
CA LYS A 14 -13.19 16.20 1.79
C LYS A 14 -13.49 16.83 0.44
N ALA A 15 -13.30 16.06 -0.64
CA ALA A 15 -13.80 16.43 -1.94
C ALA A 15 -15.35 16.38 -1.99
N PRO A 16 -16.01 17.17 -2.84
CA PRO A 16 -17.45 17.07 -3.05
C PRO A 16 -17.87 15.64 -3.42
N GLY A 17 -18.90 15.11 -2.75
CA GLY A 17 -19.38 13.75 -2.97
C GLY A 17 -18.53 12.63 -2.34
N SER A 18 -17.50 12.97 -1.56
CA SER A 18 -16.66 12.00 -0.87
C SER A 18 -17.26 11.59 0.48
N ASP A 19 -17.35 10.28 0.70
CA ASP A 19 -17.70 9.62 1.97
C ASP A 19 -16.48 9.12 2.73
N VAL A 20 -15.28 9.57 2.34
CA VAL A 20 -14.04 9.26 3.06
C VAL A 20 -14.13 9.78 4.49
N ASP A 21 -13.94 8.89 5.47
CA ASP A 21 -14.07 9.17 6.90
C ASP A 21 -12.77 8.95 7.67
N PHE A 22 -11.65 8.94 6.96
CA PHE A 22 -10.31 8.75 7.50
C PHE A 22 -9.34 9.78 6.91
N GLY A 23 -8.15 9.84 7.50
CA GLY A 23 -7.08 10.72 7.09
C GLY A 23 -7.06 12.06 7.85
N ALA A 24 -5.86 12.48 8.23
CA ALA A 24 -5.64 13.74 8.93
C ALA A 24 -4.32 14.40 8.54
N VAL A 25 -4.25 15.72 8.71
CA VAL A 25 -3.00 16.48 8.68
C VAL A 25 -2.53 16.64 10.12
N VAL A 26 -1.25 16.35 10.36
CA VAL A 26 -0.58 16.56 11.64
C VAL A 26 0.44 17.69 11.46
N THR A 27 0.36 18.70 12.31
CA THR A 27 1.27 19.86 12.30
C THR A 27 1.97 20.03 13.65
N GLY A 28 3.04 20.81 13.70
CA GLY A 28 3.78 21.12 14.94
C GLY A 28 4.78 20.03 15.35
N LEU A 29 5.12 19.08 14.47
CA LEU A 29 6.12 18.05 14.72
C LEU A 29 7.46 18.40 14.08
N ASP A 30 8.55 18.21 14.82
CA ASP A 30 9.91 18.16 14.28
C ASP A 30 10.32 16.69 14.10
N VAL A 31 10.27 16.21 12.85
CA VAL A 31 10.56 14.80 12.54
C VAL A 31 12.05 14.46 12.70
N GLU A 32 12.94 15.45 12.50
CA GLU A 32 14.39 15.26 12.69
C GLU A 32 14.77 15.09 14.17
N ASN A 33 14.00 15.69 15.09
CA ASN A 33 14.28 15.71 16.53
C ASN A 33 13.02 15.36 17.34
N MET A 34 12.30 14.31 16.92
CA MET A 34 11.01 13.95 17.50
C MET A 34 11.13 13.43 18.93
N SER A 35 10.49 14.12 19.88
CA SER A 35 10.38 13.68 21.27
C SER A 35 9.49 12.43 21.40
N ASP A 36 9.56 11.77 22.58
CA ASP A 36 8.66 10.64 22.85
C ASP A 36 7.19 11.08 22.92
N ALA A 37 6.92 12.24 23.51
CA ALA A 37 5.57 12.79 23.59
C ALA A 37 4.99 13.13 22.21
N ASP A 38 5.80 13.68 21.29
CA ASP A 38 5.39 13.95 19.91
C ASP A 38 5.14 12.66 19.13
N PHE A 39 5.97 11.63 19.38
CA PHE A 39 5.75 10.33 18.77
C PHE A 39 4.47 9.67 19.29
N ASP A 40 4.20 9.68 20.60
CA ASP A 40 2.97 9.13 21.18
C ASP A 40 1.73 9.82 20.59
N PHE A 41 1.80 11.15 20.43
CA PHE A 41 0.76 11.91 19.74
C PHE A 41 0.56 11.48 18.29
N LEU A 42 1.64 11.33 17.52
CA LEU A 42 1.59 10.88 16.13
C LEU A 42 1.10 9.44 16.01
N HIS A 43 1.53 8.56 16.91
CA HIS A 43 1.10 7.16 16.98
C HIS A 43 -0.42 7.05 17.17
N ASP A 44 -0.98 7.76 18.18
CA ASP A 44 -2.43 7.78 18.40
C ASP A 44 -3.17 8.37 17.19
N ALA A 45 -2.67 9.49 16.65
CA ALA A 45 -3.24 10.13 15.46
C ALA A 45 -3.28 9.17 14.26
N LEU A 46 -2.21 8.40 14.02
CA LEU A 46 -2.14 7.46 12.89
C LEU A 46 -3.17 6.34 13.03
N TYR A 47 -3.22 5.67 14.18
CA TYR A 47 -4.14 4.54 14.35
C TYR A 47 -5.61 4.96 14.40
N ARG A 48 -5.94 6.19 14.80
CA ARG A 48 -7.31 6.74 14.76
C ARG A 48 -7.71 7.21 13.37
N ASN A 49 -6.77 7.70 12.58
CA ASN A 49 -7.07 8.30 11.27
C ASN A 49 -6.60 7.43 10.09
N SER A 50 -5.89 6.33 10.31
CA SER A 50 -5.37 5.39 9.30
C SER A 50 -4.33 5.95 8.35
N VAL A 51 -4.43 7.20 7.94
CA VAL A 51 -3.48 7.95 7.09
C VAL A 51 -3.26 9.31 7.72
N VAL A 52 -2.00 9.69 7.92
CA VAL A 52 -1.64 11.04 8.40
C VAL A 52 -0.62 11.67 7.48
N VAL A 53 -0.83 12.94 7.21
CA VAL A 53 0.09 13.79 6.44
C VAL A 53 0.80 14.70 7.42
N VAL A 54 2.12 14.53 7.55
CA VAL A 54 2.98 15.44 8.33
C VAL A 54 3.67 16.36 7.35
N LYS A 55 3.45 17.66 7.46
CA LYS A 55 4.13 18.64 6.61
C LYS A 55 5.58 18.80 7.07
N THR A 56 6.51 18.39 6.23
CA THR A 56 7.95 18.53 6.45
C THR A 56 8.62 19.27 5.31
N THR A 57 9.86 18.97 5.02
CA THR A 57 10.58 19.48 3.85
C THR A 57 11.09 18.32 3.00
N PRO A 58 11.32 18.54 1.67
CA PRO A 58 11.95 17.53 0.81
C PRO A 58 13.35 17.09 1.29
N GLN A 59 13.97 17.87 2.18
CA GLN A 59 15.30 17.64 2.76
C GLN A 59 15.27 16.84 4.06
N LEU A 60 14.09 16.42 4.57
CA LEU A 60 14.03 15.50 5.71
C LEU A 60 15.02 14.35 5.51
N SER A 61 15.88 14.07 6.50
CA SER A 61 16.93 13.06 6.32
C SER A 61 16.36 11.65 6.16
N PRO A 62 16.99 10.78 5.35
CA PRO A 62 16.61 9.36 5.26
C PRO A 62 16.67 8.65 6.61
N LYS A 63 17.63 9.05 7.46
CA LYS A 63 17.77 8.51 8.80
C LYS A 63 16.55 8.84 9.67
N ALA A 64 16.11 10.09 9.70
CA ALA A 64 14.93 10.49 10.48
C ALA A 64 13.67 9.77 10.01
N GLN A 65 13.48 9.62 8.70
CA GLN A 65 12.37 8.84 8.14
C GLN A 65 12.42 7.38 8.58
N TYR A 66 13.59 6.75 8.56
CA TYR A 66 13.79 5.38 9.03
C TYR A 66 13.50 5.25 10.54
N GLU A 67 14.13 6.09 11.36
CA GLU A 67 13.99 6.07 12.82
C GLU A 67 12.52 6.27 13.23
N LEU A 68 11.82 7.22 12.61
CA LEU A 68 10.40 7.40 12.82
C LEU A 68 9.59 6.14 12.49
N THR A 69 9.84 5.54 11.31
CA THR A 69 9.10 4.33 10.89
C THR A 69 9.38 3.15 11.83
N GLN A 70 10.62 2.99 12.30
CA GLN A 70 11.01 1.93 13.23
C GLN A 70 10.38 2.09 14.61
N ARG A 71 10.10 3.31 15.08
CA ARG A 71 9.44 3.54 16.39
C ARG A 71 8.04 2.91 16.49
N PHE A 72 7.34 2.70 15.38
CA PHE A 72 6.04 2.00 15.38
C PHE A 72 6.16 0.49 15.65
N ASP A 73 7.34 -0.08 15.44
CA ASP A 73 7.69 -1.45 15.81
C ASP A 73 9.20 -1.56 16.02
N PRO A 74 9.70 -1.25 17.23
CA PRO A 74 11.15 -1.25 17.51
C PRO A 74 11.84 -2.60 17.29
N ALA A 75 11.09 -3.70 17.33
CA ALA A 75 11.61 -5.05 17.07
C ALA A 75 11.42 -5.49 15.62
N SER A 76 10.97 -4.60 14.73
CA SER A 76 10.81 -4.85 13.30
C SER A 76 12.14 -5.22 12.63
N SER A 77 12.06 -5.97 11.56
CA SER A 77 13.23 -6.40 10.78
C SER A 77 13.26 -5.75 9.39
N ASN A 78 14.47 -5.70 8.81
CA ASN A 78 14.63 -5.20 7.46
C ASN A 78 13.91 -6.08 6.45
N TYR A 79 13.25 -5.44 5.49
CA TYR A 79 12.48 -6.09 4.42
C TYR A 79 13.38 -6.66 3.27
N GLY A 80 14.65 -6.92 3.55
CA GLY A 80 15.62 -7.37 2.55
C GLY A 80 16.32 -6.23 1.80
N HIS A 81 16.12 -4.99 2.23
CA HIS A 81 16.80 -3.82 1.67
C HIS A 81 18.31 -3.90 1.81
N GLY A 82 19.05 -3.43 0.80
CA GLY A 82 20.51 -3.39 0.80
C GLY A 82 21.22 -4.72 0.57
N LYS A 83 20.50 -5.81 0.31
CA LYS A 83 21.12 -7.06 -0.17
C LYS A 83 21.18 -7.04 -1.69
N THR A 84 22.28 -7.52 -2.27
CA THR A 84 22.33 -7.90 -3.68
C THR A 84 21.38 -9.06 -3.88
N LEU A 85 20.20 -8.76 -4.35
CA LEU A 85 19.17 -9.76 -4.61
C LEU A 85 19.33 -10.21 -6.06
N ASP A 86 19.35 -11.51 -6.27
CA ASP A 86 19.10 -12.07 -7.60
C ASP A 86 17.80 -11.45 -8.10
N ALA A 87 17.84 -10.69 -9.19
CA ALA A 87 16.72 -9.95 -9.73
C ALA A 87 15.47 -10.82 -10.00
N LYS A 88 15.67 -12.14 -10.16
CA LYS A 88 14.59 -13.12 -10.33
C LYS A 88 13.97 -13.60 -9.01
N ARG A 89 14.54 -13.29 -7.86
CA ARG A 89 14.15 -13.82 -6.54
C ARG A 89 13.82 -12.74 -5.52
N SER A 90 13.93 -11.46 -5.91
CA SER A 90 13.64 -10.35 -5.01
C SER A 90 12.13 -10.13 -4.85
N VAL A 91 11.68 -9.97 -3.62
CA VAL A 91 10.34 -9.42 -3.32
C VAL A 91 10.24 -7.94 -3.69
N LEU A 92 11.39 -7.26 -3.84
CA LEU A 92 11.48 -5.89 -4.29
C LEU A 92 11.46 -5.84 -5.82
N HIS A 93 10.81 -4.82 -6.36
CA HIS A 93 10.85 -4.56 -7.81
C HIS A 93 12.32 -4.38 -8.24
N PRO A 94 12.78 -4.98 -9.36
CA PRO A 94 14.18 -4.89 -9.80
C PRO A 94 14.66 -3.47 -10.07
N ASP A 95 13.75 -2.52 -10.30
CA ASP A 95 14.04 -1.10 -10.47
C ASP A 95 14.08 -0.31 -9.15
N LEU A 96 13.77 -0.96 -7.99
CA LEU A 96 13.85 -0.29 -6.70
C LEU A 96 15.30 0.02 -6.34
N LYS A 97 15.52 1.26 -5.96
CA LYS A 97 16.81 1.76 -5.48
C LYS A 97 16.71 2.03 -3.99
N THR A 98 17.73 1.67 -3.25
CA THR A 98 17.86 2.02 -1.83
C THR A 98 18.89 3.11 -1.65
N ILE A 99 18.72 3.95 -0.64
CA ILE A 99 19.71 4.98 -0.31
C ILE A 99 20.95 4.29 0.25
N PRO A 100 22.17 4.53 -0.30
CA PRO A 100 23.37 3.76 0.07
C PRO A 100 23.72 3.82 1.55
N HIS A 101 23.53 4.97 2.20
CA HIS A 101 23.84 5.17 3.62
C HIS A 101 22.65 4.92 4.55
N GLN A 102 21.46 4.62 4.00
CA GLN A 102 20.25 4.25 4.74
C GLN A 102 19.41 3.27 3.91
N SER A 103 19.88 2.03 3.82
CA SER A 103 19.34 1.01 2.89
C SER A 103 17.89 0.60 3.16
N GLN A 104 17.32 0.93 4.32
CA GLN A 104 15.92 0.72 4.65
C GLN A 104 14.98 1.71 3.96
N VAL A 105 15.53 2.81 3.44
CA VAL A 105 14.78 3.82 2.70
C VAL A 105 14.97 3.59 1.21
N GLN A 106 13.84 3.39 0.51
CA GLN A 106 13.80 3.14 -0.93
C GLN A 106 13.49 4.42 -1.68
N VAL A 107 14.03 4.52 -2.89
CA VAL A 107 13.70 5.58 -3.84
C VAL A 107 12.79 5.02 -4.91
N ILE A 108 11.62 5.61 -5.05
CA ILE A 108 10.58 5.21 -6.00
C ILE A 108 10.08 6.42 -6.78
N GLY A 109 9.54 6.21 -7.96
CA GLY A 109 8.97 7.31 -8.75
C GLY A 109 9.05 7.10 -10.26
N ASN A 110 9.17 8.20 -11.00
CA ASN A 110 9.24 8.25 -12.45
C ASN A 110 10.25 9.29 -12.91
N GLY A 111 10.93 9.02 -14.03
CA GLY A 111 11.83 9.96 -14.68
C GLY A 111 13.31 9.77 -14.33
N PHE A 112 14.16 10.57 -14.94
CA PHE A 112 15.60 10.54 -14.75
C PHE A 112 16.02 11.45 -13.60
N ILE A 113 16.86 10.94 -12.71
CA ILE A 113 17.44 11.65 -11.56
C ILE A 113 18.96 11.63 -11.71
N GLU A 114 19.55 12.80 -11.89
CA GLU A 114 20.99 12.94 -12.05
C GLU A 114 21.73 12.58 -10.77
N SER A 115 21.29 13.11 -9.62
CA SER A 115 21.90 12.83 -8.31
C SER A 115 20.87 12.96 -7.20
N TYR A 116 20.85 12.01 -6.27
CA TYR A 116 20.03 12.07 -5.06
C TYR A 116 20.58 11.12 -3.98
N GLU A 117 20.90 11.65 -2.79
CA GLU A 117 21.29 10.89 -1.58
C GLU A 117 22.38 9.81 -1.85
N GLY A 118 23.40 10.16 -2.64
CA GLY A 118 24.49 9.26 -3.00
C GLY A 118 24.20 8.31 -4.17
N LEU A 119 23.00 8.36 -4.73
CA LEU A 119 22.65 7.73 -6.00
C LEU A 119 22.93 8.69 -7.16
N SER A 120 23.40 8.15 -8.30
CA SER A 120 23.69 8.96 -9.50
C SER A 120 23.13 8.30 -10.76
N ASN A 121 22.65 9.11 -11.69
CA ASN A 121 22.17 8.70 -13.01
C ASN A 121 21.16 7.54 -12.92
N ILE A 122 20.15 7.69 -12.08
CA ILE A 122 19.09 6.68 -11.90
C ILE A 122 17.89 6.98 -12.78
N GLN A 123 17.42 5.96 -13.49
CA GLN A 123 16.13 5.98 -14.16
C GLN A 123 15.09 5.33 -13.26
N LEU A 124 14.14 6.13 -12.79
CA LEU A 124 12.96 5.64 -12.07
C LEU A 124 11.84 5.32 -13.06
N ARG A 125 11.09 4.25 -12.78
CA ARG A 125 9.97 3.82 -13.61
C ARG A 125 8.74 3.59 -12.74
N HIS A 126 7.75 4.43 -12.97
CA HIS A 126 6.45 4.24 -12.34
C HIS A 126 5.73 3.02 -12.96
N PRO A 127 5.06 2.19 -12.16
CA PRO A 127 4.28 1.07 -12.70
C PRO A 127 3.15 1.58 -13.61
N HIS A 128 3.13 1.11 -14.83
CA HIS A 128 2.13 1.46 -15.82
C HIS A 128 1.06 0.37 -15.94
N HIS A 129 -0.21 0.74 -16.08
CA HIS A 129 -1.32 -0.23 -16.19
C HIS A 129 -1.12 -1.28 -17.29
N ARG A 130 -0.51 -0.92 -18.43
CA ARG A 130 -0.24 -1.85 -19.55
C ARG A 130 0.61 -3.05 -19.19
N LYS A 131 1.42 -2.95 -18.14
CA LYS A 131 2.28 -4.06 -17.69
C LYS A 131 1.58 -5.03 -16.75
N PHE A 132 0.41 -4.65 -16.25
CA PHE A 132 -0.23 -5.43 -15.20
C PHE A 132 -1.71 -5.76 -15.50
N HIS A 133 -2.45 -4.87 -16.16
CA HIS A 133 -3.87 -5.08 -16.40
C HIS A 133 -4.14 -5.90 -17.67
N LYS A 134 -5.19 -6.71 -17.64
CA LYS A 134 -5.68 -7.44 -18.80
C LYS A 134 -6.23 -6.50 -19.88
N THR A 135 -6.98 -5.49 -19.44
CA THR A 135 -7.61 -4.51 -20.34
C THR A 135 -6.88 -3.18 -20.23
N HIS A 136 -6.37 -2.69 -21.35
CA HIS A 136 -5.63 -1.43 -21.40
C HIS A 136 -6.55 -0.26 -21.75
N VAL A 137 -6.18 0.93 -21.31
CA VAL A 137 -6.71 2.18 -21.85
C VAL A 137 -6.16 2.34 -23.28
N PRO A 138 -6.96 2.84 -24.26
CA PRO A 138 -6.46 3.12 -25.63
C PRO A 138 -5.24 4.05 -25.63
N ASP A 139 -4.30 3.85 -26.54
CA ASP A 139 -3.06 4.65 -26.60
C ASP A 139 -3.32 6.15 -26.74
N ALA A 140 -4.36 6.53 -27.50
CA ALA A 140 -4.73 7.93 -27.70
C ALA A 140 -5.27 8.62 -26.44
N GLU A 141 -5.64 7.87 -25.42
CA GLU A 141 -6.23 8.36 -24.17
C GLU A 141 -5.27 8.22 -22.95
N ASP A 142 -4.09 7.63 -23.15
CA ASP A 142 -3.23 7.10 -22.07
C ASP A 142 -2.70 8.18 -21.09
N LEU A 143 -2.64 9.44 -21.49
CA LEU A 143 -2.23 10.53 -20.60
C LEU A 143 -3.39 11.17 -19.84
N ASP A 144 -4.61 11.08 -20.38
CA ASP A 144 -5.82 11.65 -19.77
C ASP A 144 -6.50 10.62 -18.87
N PHE A 145 -6.46 9.35 -19.28
CA PHE A 145 -7.05 8.23 -18.55
C PHE A 145 -5.98 7.25 -18.10
N THR A 146 -6.24 6.63 -16.97
CA THR A 146 -5.35 5.62 -16.37
C THR A 146 -6.16 4.60 -15.56
N ARG A 147 -5.47 3.72 -14.83
CA ARG A 147 -6.05 2.76 -13.90
C ARG A 147 -5.31 2.79 -12.58
N PHE A 148 -5.98 2.38 -11.49
CA PHE A 148 -5.28 2.00 -10.27
C PHE A 148 -4.37 0.83 -10.60
N PHE A 149 -3.06 0.95 -10.32
CA PHE A 149 -2.11 -0.06 -10.77
C PHE A 149 -2.40 -1.42 -10.11
N ARG A 150 -2.46 -1.44 -8.79
CA ARG A 150 -2.78 -2.62 -7.99
C ARG A 150 -3.14 -2.17 -6.57
N TRP A 151 -4.35 -2.50 -6.13
CA TRP A 151 -4.70 -2.35 -4.74
C TRP A 151 -3.98 -3.41 -3.93
N HIS A 152 -3.26 -2.99 -2.87
CA HIS A 152 -2.41 -3.88 -2.08
C HIS A 152 -2.19 -3.34 -0.67
N ILE A 153 -1.65 -4.19 0.17
CA ILE A 153 -0.93 -3.86 1.39
C ILE A 153 0.56 -4.04 1.12
N ASP A 154 1.42 -3.25 1.74
CA ASP A 154 2.86 -3.48 1.69
C ASP A 154 3.17 -4.75 2.47
N ALA A 155 3.53 -5.81 1.77
CA ALA A 155 3.84 -7.09 2.41
C ALA A 155 4.56 -8.03 1.45
N ALA A 156 5.54 -8.79 1.94
CA ALA A 156 6.12 -9.89 1.20
C ALA A 156 5.16 -11.07 1.09
N LEU A 157 4.32 -11.27 2.11
CA LEU A 157 3.34 -12.34 2.24
C LEU A 157 3.95 -13.75 2.15
N TYR A 158 5.24 -13.85 2.44
CA TYR A 158 6.02 -15.07 2.54
C TYR A 158 7.20 -14.83 3.47
N ALA A 159 7.35 -15.64 4.50
CA ALA A 159 8.39 -15.57 5.53
C ALA A 159 8.40 -14.33 6.44
N LEU A 160 7.87 -13.20 5.98
CA LEU A 160 7.92 -11.91 6.68
C LEU A 160 6.53 -11.39 6.98
N ASN A 161 6.31 -10.91 8.20
CA ASN A 161 5.04 -10.30 8.59
C ASN A 161 4.81 -8.97 7.86
N PRO A 162 3.55 -8.65 7.52
CA PRO A 162 3.21 -7.35 6.92
C PRO A 162 3.63 -6.19 7.83
N PRO A 163 4.30 -5.16 7.30
CA PRO A 163 4.62 -3.94 8.04
C PRO A 163 3.43 -3.38 8.80
N ARG A 164 3.68 -2.81 9.99
CA ARG A 164 2.64 -2.08 10.72
C ARG A 164 2.35 -0.74 10.06
N VAL A 165 3.40 -0.02 9.70
CA VAL A 165 3.33 1.32 9.13
C VAL A 165 4.27 1.43 7.94
N THR A 166 3.85 2.17 6.94
CA THR A 166 4.71 2.65 5.86
C THR A 166 4.75 4.17 5.90
N SER A 167 5.92 4.72 5.66
CA SER A 167 6.12 6.16 5.45
C SER A 167 6.54 6.45 4.01
N LEU A 168 5.90 7.46 3.40
CA LEU A 168 6.21 7.98 2.08
C LEU A 168 6.56 9.47 2.19
N LEU A 169 7.71 9.90 1.69
CA LEU A 169 8.07 11.31 1.57
C LEU A 169 8.07 11.74 0.11
N ALA A 170 7.36 12.81 -0.19
CA ALA A 170 7.40 13.47 -1.49
C ALA A 170 8.62 14.39 -1.58
N VAL A 171 9.59 14.04 -2.41
CA VAL A 171 10.79 14.84 -2.67
C VAL A 171 10.61 15.73 -3.89
N LYS A 172 10.05 15.18 -4.97
CA LYS A 172 9.67 15.91 -6.18
C LYS A 172 8.35 15.39 -6.71
N VAL A 173 7.45 16.29 -7.01
CA VAL A 173 6.09 15.99 -7.44
C VAL A 173 5.85 16.60 -8.83
N PRO A 174 5.30 15.84 -9.81
CA PRO A 174 4.86 16.40 -11.07
C PRO A 174 3.68 17.34 -10.83
N LYS A 175 3.61 18.46 -11.57
CA LYS A 175 2.60 19.50 -11.35
C LYS A 175 1.64 19.63 -12.52
N GLY A 176 0.43 20.03 -12.22
CA GLY A 176 -0.53 20.67 -13.10
C GLY A 176 -1.60 19.77 -13.67
N ARG A 177 -1.29 18.59 -14.14
CA ARG A 177 -2.25 17.73 -14.83
C ARG A 177 -2.96 16.78 -13.85
N ARG A 178 -4.23 16.51 -14.14
CA ARG A 178 -5.01 15.45 -13.49
C ARG A 178 -5.28 14.33 -14.48
N GLN A 179 -5.67 13.19 -13.99
CA GLN A 179 -6.02 12.02 -14.80
C GLN A 179 -7.31 11.38 -14.27
N THR A 180 -8.05 10.72 -15.15
CA THR A 180 -9.22 9.95 -14.76
C THR A 180 -8.88 8.47 -14.65
N CYS A 181 -9.03 7.88 -13.46
CA CYS A 181 -8.99 6.44 -13.28
C CYS A 181 -10.31 5.82 -13.74
N ARG A 182 -10.26 4.97 -14.76
CA ARG A 182 -11.42 4.21 -15.24
C ARG A 182 -11.44 2.81 -14.63
N TYR A 183 -12.59 2.41 -14.12
CA TYR A 183 -12.77 1.08 -13.54
C TYR A 183 -13.10 0.03 -14.60
N ASP A 184 -13.87 0.38 -15.62
CA ASP A 184 -14.25 -0.48 -16.78
C ASP A 184 -14.68 -1.90 -16.35
N ASP A 185 -15.42 -1.99 -15.26
CA ASP A 185 -15.96 -3.24 -14.70
C ASP A 185 -17.48 -3.34 -14.83
N GLY A 186 -18.08 -2.47 -15.65
CA GLY A 186 -19.51 -2.42 -15.93
C GLY A 186 -20.30 -1.52 -14.98
N THR A 187 -19.70 -0.94 -13.94
CA THR A 187 -20.36 -0.01 -13.02
C THR A 187 -20.45 1.42 -13.57
N GLY A 188 -19.56 1.79 -14.49
CA GLY A 188 -19.39 3.17 -14.96
C GLY A 188 -18.59 4.04 -13.98
N ASP A 189 -18.00 3.47 -12.94
CA ASP A 189 -17.18 4.19 -11.97
C ASP A 189 -15.95 4.78 -12.61
N GLU A 190 -15.71 6.06 -12.33
CA GLU A 190 -14.52 6.82 -12.68
C GLU A 190 -14.12 7.73 -11.52
N LEU A 191 -12.82 7.99 -11.37
CA LEU A 191 -12.32 8.91 -10.36
C LEU A 191 -11.25 9.83 -10.95
N ASP A 192 -11.48 11.14 -10.86
CA ASP A 192 -10.47 12.13 -11.19
C ASP A 192 -9.43 12.25 -10.07
N VAL A 193 -8.16 12.14 -10.43
CA VAL A 193 -7.05 12.09 -9.47
C VAL A 193 -5.90 13.00 -9.88
N PRO A 194 -5.15 13.54 -8.91
CA PRO A 194 -3.89 14.24 -9.20
C PRO A 194 -2.87 13.29 -9.86
N LEU A 195 -2.06 13.83 -10.77
CA LEU A 195 -0.98 13.04 -11.38
C LEU A 195 -0.02 12.54 -10.30
N GLY A 196 0.28 11.25 -10.34
CA GLY A 196 1.22 10.62 -9.40
C GLY A 196 0.67 10.41 -7.99
N THR A 197 -0.64 10.48 -7.81
CA THR A 197 -1.30 10.23 -6.53
C THR A 197 -0.99 8.85 -5.98
N THR A 198 -1.06 8.72 -4.67
CA THR A 198 -1.28 7.45 -3.97
C THR A 198 -2.71 7.45 -3.46
N ALA A 199 -3.50 6.49 -3.89
CA ALA A 199 -4.88 6.35 -3.47
C ALA A 199 -4.99 5.37 -2.30
N PHE A 200 -5.81 5.69 -1.31
CA PHE A 200 -6.03 4.90 -0.10
C PHE A 200 -7.50 4.55 0.07
N VAL A 201 -7.75 3.36 0.63
CA VAL A 201 -9.07 2.89 1.02
C VAL A 201 -9.00 2.27 2.41
N SER A 202 -9.95 2.61 3.26
CA SER A 202 -10.03 2.11 4.63
C SER A 202 -10.51 0.66 4.68
N GLY A 203 -9.70 -0.24 5.26
CA GLY A 203 -10.09 -1.60 5.59
C GLY A 203 -11.24 -1.65 6.62
N TYR A 204 -11.35 -0.63 7.47
CA TYR A 204 -12.46 -0.49 8.42
C TYR A 204 -13.77 -0.19 7.69
N ARG A 205 -13.75 0.71 6.69
CA ARG A 205 -14.90 0.96 5.83
C ARG A 205 -15.25 -0.28 5.00
N MET A 206 -14.26 -1.02 4.50
CA MET A 206 -14.53 -2.30 3.82
C MET A 206 -15.32 -3.25 4.71
N TYR A 207 -14.92 -3.39 5.98
CA TYR A 207 -15.63 -4.23 6.94
C TYR A 207 -17.02 -3.70 7.25
N ASP A 208 -17.19 -2.38 7.45
CA ASP A 208 -18.48 -1.75 7.77
C ASP A 208 -19.52 -1.90 6.65
N LEU A 209 -19.08 -1.92 5.39
CA LEU A 209 -19.94 -2.09 4.20
C LEU A 209 -20.43 -3.54 3.99
N LEU A 210 -19.86 -4.52 4.70
CA LEU A 210 -20.26 -5.92 4.56
C LEU A 210 -21.64 -6.18 5.15
N SER A 211 -22.37 -7.12 4.55
CA SER A 211 -23.56 -7.72 5.18
C SER A 211 -23.18 -8.44 6.47
N GLU A 212 -24.13 -8.63 7.40
CA GLU A 212 -23.85 -9.38 8.64
C GLU A 212 -23.34 -10.81 8.36
N LYS A 213 -23.86 -11.46 7.33
CA LYS A 213 -23.39 -12.77 6.87
C LYS A 213 -21.92 -12.70 6.41
N ASP A 214 -21.55 -11.67 5.67
CA ASP A 214 -20.17 -11.50 5.19
C ASP A 214 -19.24 -11.10 6.34
N LYS A 215 -19.71 -10.31 7.32
CA LYS A 215 -18.94 -10.00 8.53
C LYS A 215 -18.63 -11.25 9.33
N GLU A 216 -19.61 -12.14 9.52
CA GLU A 216 -19.39 -13.43 10.18
C GLU A 216 -18.37 -14.28 9.42
N PHE A 217 -18.54 -14.38 8.09
CA PHE A 217 -17.61 -15.09 7.22
C PHE A 217 -16.17 -14.57 7.34
N VAL A 218 -15.94 -13.26 7.21
CA VAL A 218 -14.57 -12.71 7.24
C VAL A 218 -13.94 -12.70 8.64
N ARG A 219 -14.75 -12.66 9.71
CA ARG A 219 -14.25 -12.76 11.09
C ARG A 219 -13.76 -14.16 11.42
N SER A 220 -14.40 -15.18 10.90
CA SER A 220 -14.11 -16.58 11.22
C SER A 220 -13.14 -17.26 10.23
N SER A 221 -12.86 -16.63 9.10
CA SER A 221 -12.03 -17.20 8.04
C SER A 221 -10.60 -16.63 8.04
N LYS A 222 -9.67 -17.43 7.47
CA LYS A 222 -8.28 -17.01 7.23
C LYS A 222 -7.96 -17.14 5.75
N VAL A 223 -7.02 -16.33 5.26
CA VAL A 223 -6.49 -16.43 3.90
C VAL A 223 -5.08 -17.01 3.93
N GLU A 224 -4.81 -17.93 3.01
CA GLU A 224 -3.47 -18.43 2.70
C GLU A 224 -2.97 -17.69 1.46
N TYR A 225 -1.78 -17.11 1.58
CA TYR A 225 -1.13 -16.44 0.47
C TYR A 225 -0.28 -17.44 -0.33
N ALA A 226 -0.15 -17.21 -1.63
CA ALA A 226 0.72 -18.02 -2.47
C ALA A 226 2.18 -17.90 -1.99
N PRO A 227 2.97 -18.99 -2.07
CA PRO A 227 4.40 -18.89 -1.83
C PRO A 227 5.03 -17.98 -2.88
N HIS A 228 5.97 -17.11 -2.48
CA HIS A 228 6.61 -16.12 -3.35
C HIS A 228 5.61 -15.37 -4.26
N PRO A 229 4.58 -14.69 -3.71
CA PRO A 229 3.40 -14.28 -4.47
C PRO A 229 3.70 -13.36 -5.64
N TYR A 230 4.72 -12.50 -5.55
CA TYR A 230 5.11 -11.60 -6.63
C TYR A 230 5.84 -12.30 -7.79
N VAL A 231 6.45 -13.46 -7.54
CA VAL A 231 6.97 -14.34 -8.58
C VAL A 231 5.82 -15.17 -9.15
N TRP A 232 5.00 -15.76 -8.27
CA TRP A 232 3.85 -16.58 -8.65
C TRP A 232 2.89 -15.85 -9.61
N MET A 233 2.51 -14.61 -9.31
CA MET A 233 1.57 -13.82 -10.13
C MET A 233 2.22 -13.03 -11.28
N SER A 234 3.53 -13.15 -11.51
CA SER A 234 4.28 -12.27 -12.42
C SER A 234 3.83 -12.32 -13.88
N THR A 235 3.24 -13.44 -14.28
CA THR A 235 2.73 -13.72 -15.64
C THR A 235 1.21 -13.55 -15.76
N ALA A 236 0.53 -13.35 -14.66
CA ALA A 236 -0.92 -13.14 -14.61
C ALA A 236 -1.26 -11.64 -14.72
N ALA A 237 -2.50 -11.34 -15.10
CA ALA A 237 -2.99 -9.98 -15.31
C ALA A 237 -4.04 -9.58 -14.27
N SER A 238 -4.04 -8.30 -13.91
CA SER A 238 -5.04 -7.71 -13.02
C SER A 238 -6.35 -7.38 -13.73
N ARG A 239 -7.42 -7.29 -12.96
CA ARG A 239 -8.69 -6.68 -13.37
C ARG A 239 -8.49 -5.19 -13.70
N SER A 240 -9.41 -4.66 -14.49
CA SER A 240 -9.40 -3.24 -14.90
C SER A 240 -9.41 -2.27 -13.71
N THR A 241 -10.08 -2.63 -12.62
CA THR A 241 -10.12 -1.87 -11.36
C THR A 241 -8.81 -1.86 -10.57
N GLY A 242 -7.83 -2.70 -10.93
CA GLY A 242 -6.62 -2.94 -10.12
C GLY A 242 -6.87 -3.80 -8.87
N LEU A 243 -8.10 -4.24 -8.62
CA LEU A 243 -8.45 -5.06 -7.46
C LEU A 243 -8.43 -6.54 -7.80
N GLY A 244 -7.33 -7.21 -7.44
CA GLY A 244 -7.16 -8.64 -7.69
C GLY A 244 -6.83 -9.00 -9.13
N MET A 245 -6.72 -10.31 -9.37
CA MET A 245 -6.24 -10.88 -10.62
C MET A 245 -7.38 -11.54 -11.40
N ILE A 246 -7.18 -11.67 -12.71
CA ILE A 246 -8.05 -12.47 -13.58
C ILE A 246 -7.59 -13.92 -13.53
N SER A 247 -8.54 -14.87 -13.47
CA SER A 247 -8.25 -16.30 -13.41
C SER A 247 -8.14 -16.88 -14.83
N GLU A 248 -6.94 -16.82 -15.40
CA GLU A 248 -6.62 -17.38 -16.72
C GLU A 248 -5.65 -18.58 -16.66
N GLY A 249 -5.29 -19.01 -15.44
CA GLY A 249 -4.31 -20.09 -15.26
C GLY A 249 -2.91 -19.75 -15.72
N LYS A 250 -2.53 -18.46 -15.61
CA LYS A 250 -1.22 -17.95 -16.07
C LYS A 250 -0.21 -17.80 -14.96
N GLU A 251 -0.58 -18.08 -13.72
CA GLU A 251 0.34 -18.07 -12.61
C GLU A 251 1.45 -19.10 -12.80
N LEU A 252 2.65 -18.79 -12.34
CA LEU A 252 3.75 -19.75 -12.43
C LEU A 252 3.45 -21.00 -11.58
N PRO A 253 3.69 -22.21 -12.09
CA PRO A 253 3.57 -23.43 -11.33
C PRO A 253 4.61 -23.45 -10.20
N GLU A 254 4.34 -24.17 -9.13
CA GLU A 254 5.22 -24.24 -7.95
C GLU A 254 6.65 -24.69 -8.32
N SER A 255 6.79 -25.55 -9.33
CA SER A 255 8.08 -26.02 -9.84
C SER A 255 8.96 -24.92 -10.44
N GLU A 256 8.39 -23.76 -10.82
CA GLU A 256 9.10 -22.61 -11.35
C GLU A 256 9.34 -21.51 -10.31
N LEU A 257 8.78 -21.67 -9.11
CA LEU A 257 9.02 -20.76 -8.01
C LEU A 257 10.39 -21.01 -7.35
N PRO A 258 10.95 -20.02 -6.63
CA PRO A 258 12.05 -20.30 -5.72
C PRO A 258 11.67 -21.41 -4.74
N PRO A 259 12.62 -22.09 -4.08
CA PRO A 259 12.34 -23.14 -3.12
C PRO A 259 11.26 -22.74 -2.11
N VAL A 260 10.20 -23.56 -2.01
CA VAL A 260 9.08 -23.31 -1.10
C VAL A 260 9.30 -24.06 0.22
N GLU A 261 9.29 -23.32 1.32
CA GLU A 261 9.35 -23.83 2.68
C GLU A 261 7.95 -23.66 3.30
N GLN A 262 7.32 -24.74 3.69
CA GLN A 262 5.91 -24.78 4.11
C GLN A 262 5.63 -23.93 5.34
N ASP A 263 6.57 -23.82 6.28
CA ASP A 263 6.50 -23.02 7.49
C ASP A 263 6.58 -21.50 7.21
N LYS A 264 7.00 -21.11 6.01
CA LYS A 264 7.05 -19.70 5.54
C LYS A 264 5.80 -19.26 4.80
N ILE A 265 4.89 -20.18 4.47
CA ILE A 265 3.60 -19.82 3.87
C ILE A 265 2.76 -19.06 4.90
N MET A 266 2.28 -17.88 4.48
CA MET A 266 1.52 -17.02 5.38
C MET A 266 0.03 -17.39 5.34
N VAL A 267 -0.51 -17.74 6.50
CA VAL A 267 -1.94 -17.87 6.74
C VAL A 267 -2.34 -16.84 7.77
N LEU A 268 -3.17 -15.85 7.36
CA LEU A 268 -3.53 -14.71 8.18
C LEU A 268 -5.06 -14.58 8.30
N PRO A 269 -5.59 -14.03 9.41
CA PRO A 269 -6.99 -13.65 9.51
C PRO A 269 -7.40 -12.73 8.36
N MET A 270 -8.64 -12.80 7.89
CA MET A 270 -9.16 -11.84 6.90
C MET A 270 -9.40 -10.46 7.53
N CYS A 271 -9.71 -10.42 8.82
CA CYS A 271 -9.89 -9.17 9.58
C CYS A 271 -8.76 -8.96 10.56
N TRP A 272 -8.24 -7.73 10.61
CA TRP A 272 -7.17 -7.33 11.53
C TRP A 272 -7.66 -6.27 12.50
N LYS A 273 -7.29 -6.43 13.78
CA LYS A 273 -7.70 -5.54 14.87
C LYS A 273 -6.76 -4.33 14.96
N ASN A 274 -7.32 -3.14 14.99
CA ASN A 274 -6.56 -1.92 15.27
C ASN A 274 -6.12 -1.90 16.74
N PRO A 275 -4.83 -1.74 17.04
CA PRO A 275 -4.32 -1.83 18.40
C PRO A 275 -4.77 -0.69 19.32
N VAL A 276 -5.21 0.45 18.76
CA VAL A 276 -5.64 1.64 19.53
C VAL A 276 -7.15 1.71 19.63
N THR A 277 -7.87 1.45 18.54
CA THR A 277 -9.33 1.65 18.49
C THR A 277 -10.12 0.37 18.66
N GLY A 278 -9.50 -0.80 18.55
CA GLY A 278 -10.16 -2.11 18.58
C GLY A 278 -11.02 -2.40 17.33
N ARG A 279 -11.16 -1.46 16.40
CA ARG A 279 -11.94 -1.67 15.16
C ARG A 279 -11.33 -2.76 14.30
N LEU A 280 -12.17 -3.48 13.58
CA LEU A 280 -11.75 -4.50 12.62
C LEU A 280 -11.66 -3.92 11.21
N ALA A 281 -10.54 -4.19 10.54
CA ALA A 281 -10.34 -3.91 9.13
C ALA A 281 -10.44 -5.21 8.32
N LEU A 282 -11.19 -5.22 7.22
CA LEU A 282 -11.04 -6.28 6.22
C LEU A 282 -9.72 -6.03 5.48
N GLN A 283 -8.69 -6.80 5.81
CA GLN A 283 -7.31 -6.51 5.40
C GLN A 283 -6.71 -7.71 4.68
N VAL A 284 -7.08 -7.85 3.41
CA VAL A 284 -6.63 -8.94 2.53
C VAL A 284 -5.93 -8.34 1.32
N HIS A 285 -4.74 -8.88 0.97
CA HIS A 285 -4.07 -8.52 -0.28
C HIS A 285 -4.73 -9.26 -1.46
N PRO A 286 -5.53 -8.57 -2.29
CA PRO A 286 -6.45 -9.24 -3.23
C PRO A 286 -5.76 -10.04 -4.33
N SER A 287 -4.54 -9.68 -4.70
CA SER A 287 -3.82 -10.33 -5.80
C SER A 287 -3.02 -11.57 -5.36
N ALA A 288 -2.71 -11.68 -4.07
CA ALA A 288 -1.78 -12.67 -3.56
C ALA A 288 -2.45 -13.89 -2.88
N VAL A 289 -3.75 -13.81 -2.62
CA VAL A 289 -4.51 -14.89 -1.98
C VAL A 289 -4.56 -16.11 -2.88
N ARG A 290 -4.28 -17.29 -2.27
CA ARG A 290 -4.30 -18.60 -2.95
C ARG A 290 -5.44 -19.49 -2.44
N LYS A 291 -5.76 -19.44 -1.13
CA LYS A 291 -6.85 -20.21 -0.52
C LYS A 291 -7.56 -19.44 0.58
N ILE A 292 -8.78 -19.90 0.91
CA ILE A 292 -9.54 -19.40 2.07
C ILE A 292 -9.83 -20.59 2.97
N HIS A 293 -9.39 -20.50 4.22
CA HIS A 293 -9.66 -21.49 5.27
C HIS A 293 -10.89 -21.07 6.06
N LEU A 294 -11.89 -21.93 6.14
CA LEU A 294 -13.17 -21.69 6.81
C LEU A 294 -13.16 -22.16 8.27
N ALA A 295 -14.10 -21.65 9.05
CA ALA A 295 -14.22 -21.98 10.48
C ALA A 295 -14.49 -23.47 10.75
N ASP A 296 -15.17 -24.15 9.85
CA ASP A 296 -15.48 -25.60 9.94
C ASP A 296 -14.30 -26.50 9.54
N GLY A 297 -13.16 -25.92 9.19
CA GLY A 297 -11.95 -26.62 8.75
C GLY A 297 -11.91 -26.93 7.25
N SER A 298 -12.96 -26.61 6.51
CA SER A 298 -12.93 -26.73 5.05
C SER A 298 -12.10 -25.64 4.40
N VAL A 299 -11.67 -25.85 3.16
CA VAL A 299 -10.80 -24.93 2.42
C VAL A 299 -11.39 -24.68 1.03
N ILE A 300 -11.49 -23.41 0.66
CA ILE A 300 -11.75 -23.01 -0.71
C ILE A 300 -10.38 -22.85 -1.39
N ASP A 301 -10.04 -23.71 -2.34
CA ASP A 301 -8.76 -23.75 -3.05
C ASP A 301 -8.91 -23.62 -4.58
N ASP A 302 -10.14 -23.59 -5.09
CA ASP A 302 -10.40 -23.15 -6.46
C ASP A 302 -10.10 -21.67 -6.61
N LEU A 303 -9.07 -21.34 -7.39
CA LEU A 303 -8.50 -19.99 -7.46
C LEU A 303 -9.50 -18.97 -8.02
N GLU A 304 -10.39 -19.37 -8.92
CA GLU A 304 -11.44 -18.49 -9.43
C GLU A 304 -12.43 -18.11 -8.33
N THR A 305 -12.93 -19.11 -7.61
CA THR A 305 -13.84 -18.91 -6.45
C THR A 305 -13.20 -18.03 -5.37
N VAL A 306 -11.91 -18.26 -5.06
CA VAL A 306 -11.16 -17.43 -4.11
C VAL A 306 -11.14 -15.97 -4.54
N ARG A 307 -10.76 -15.71 -5.80
CA ARG A 307 -10.65 -14.35 -6.36
C ARG A 307 -12.00 -13.65 -6.46
N GLU A 308 -13.03 -14.33 -6.91
CA GLU A 308 -14.39 -13.77 -6.96
C GLU A 308 -14.91 -13.44 -5.56
N THR A 309 -14.65 -14.30 -4.58
CA THR A 309 -15.02 -14.03 -3.18
C THR A 309 -14.34 -12.78 -2.65
N ILE A 310 -13.02 -12.66 -2.81
CA ILE A 310 -12.27 -11.48 -2.35
C ILE A 310 -12.71 -10.22 -3.10
N TYR A 311 -12.89 -10.30 -4.42
CA TYR A 311 -13.37 -9.18 -5.23
C TYR A 311 -14.74 -8.69 -4.76
N ARG A 312 -15.70 -9.58 -4.58
CA ARG A 312 -17.05 -9.25 -4.10
C ARG A 312 -17.02 -8.55 -2.74
N LEU A 313 -16.16 -9.00 -1.82
CA LEU A 313 -16.05 -8.42 -0.49
C LEU A 313 -15.39 -7.03 -0.49
N GLN A 314 -14.41 -6.79 -1.34
CA GLN A 314 -13.61 -5.56 -1.33
C GLN A 314 -14.08 -4.51 -2.35
N ARG A 315 -14.70 -4.91 -3.48
CA ARG A 315 -15.08 -4.00 -4.57
C ARG A 315 -15.97 -2.84 -4.13
N PRO A 316 -16.98 -3.00 -3.26
CA PRO A 316 -17.80 -1.88 -2.80
C PRO A 316 -16.99 -0.74 -2.18
N ALA A 317 -15.93 -1.06 -1.46
CA ALA A 317 -15.13 -0.07 -0.74
C ALA A 317 -14.14 0.70 -1.63
N ILE A 318 -13.83 0.21 -2.82
CA ILE A 318 -13.05 0.99 -3.80
C ILE A 318 -13.91 1.84 -4.73
N SER A 319 -15.23 1.96 -4.48
CA SER A 319 -16.08 2.89 -5.22
C SER A 319 -15.59 4.34 -5.01
N PRO A 320 -15.71 5.22 -6.02
CA PRO A 320 -15.08 6.54 -6.03
C PRO A 320 -15.28 7.37 -4.76
N GLN A 321 -16.48 7.32 -4.15
CA GLN A 321 -16.78 8.07 -2.94
C GLN A 321 -15.99 7.65 -1.70
N TYR A 322 -15.41 6.44 -1.66
CA TYR A 322 -14.66 5.91 -0.52
C TYR A 322 -13.14 5.94 -0.74
N VAL A 323 -12.69 6.35 -1.90
CA VAL A 323 -11.25 6.43 -2.24
C VAL A 323 -10.72 7.80 -1.88
N TYR A 324 -9.62 7.85 -1.13
CA TYR A 324 -8.85 9.06 -0.88
C TYR A 324 -7.63 9.12 -1.81
N PRO A 325 -7.65 9.90 -2.90
CA PRO A 325 -6.49 10.13 -3.75
C PRO A 325 -5.69 11.31 -3.19
N HIS A 326 -4.53 11.05 -2.59
CA HIS A 326 -3.71 12.11 -2.01
C HIS A 326 -3.12 13.02 -3.08
N ASP A 327 -3.37 14.33 -2.95
CA ASP A 327 -2.76 15.37 -3.79
C ASP A 327 -1.44 15.80 -3.16
N TRP A 328 -0.35 15.28 -3.71
CA TRP A 328 0.97 15.41 -3.12
C TRP A 328 1.56 16.81 -3.27
N GLU A 329 2.12 17.33 -2.19
CA GLU A 329 3.03 18.47 -2.18
C GLU A 329 4.44 18.02 -1.81
N GLU A 330 5.46 18.72 -2.34
CA GLU A 330 6.86 18.46 -1.95
C GLU A 330 7.05 18.73 -0.45
N GLY A 331 7.61 17.77 0.27
CA GLY A 331 7.73 17.79 1.73
C GLY A 331 6.59 17.10 2.47
N ASP A 332 5.55 16.59 1.80
CA ASP A 332 4.57 15.75 2.44
C ASP A 332 5.21 14.43 2.89
N LEU A 333 5.20 14.19 4.19
CA LEU A 333 5.49 12.90 4.77
C LEU A 333 4.16 12.24 5.15
N VAL A 334 3.75 11.27 4.34
CA VAL A 334 2.54 10.49 4.60
C VAL A 334 2.91 9.21 5.31
N LEU A 335 2.33 9.01 6.50
CA LEU A 335 2.34 7.74 7.20
C LEU A 335 0.98 7.08 7.06
N PHE A 336 0.96 5.79 6.81
CA PHE A 336 -0.29 5.05 6.81
C PHE A 336 -0.19 3.74 7.59
N ASN A 337 -1.28 3.44 8.32
CA ASN A 337 -1.45 2.16 8.99
C ASN A 337 -1.63 1.07 7.92
N ASN A 338 -0.54 0.41 7.56
CA ASN A 338 -0.54 -0.63 6.55
C ASN A 338 -1.39 -1.86 6.92
N GLN A 339 -1.76 -1.97 8.20
CA GLN A 339 -2.66 -3.02 8.71
C GLN A 339 -4.14 -2.55 8.78
N GLY A 340 -4.45 -1.36 8.28
CA GLY A 340 -5.80 -0.77 8.31
C GLY A 340 -6.24 -0.13 7.00
N VAL A 341 -5.36 -0.01 6.00
CA VAL A 341 -5.70 0.50 4.67
C VAL A 341 -5.12 -0.39 3.57
N ILE A 342 -5.77 -0.42 2.42
CA ILE A 342 -5.14 -0.81 1.16
C ILE A 342 -4.85 0.44 0.36
N HIS A 343 -3.84 0.39 -0.49
CA HIS A 343 -3.46 1.53 -1.31
C HIS A 343 -3.09 1.12 -2.73
N SER A 344 -3.06 2.10 -3.62
CA SER A 344 -2.65 1.92 -5.00
C SER A 344 -1.92 3.16 -5.50
N VAL A 345 -0.89 2.96 -6.30
CA VAL A 345 -0.25 4.04 -7.03
C VAL A 345 -0.96 4.26 -8.35
N VAL A 346 -0.96 5.51 -8.84
CA VAL A 346 -1.66 5.90 -10.05
C VAL A 346 -0.77 6.81 -10.86
N GLY A 347 -0.78 6.64 -12.17
CA GLY A 347 -0.19 7.59 -13.11
C GLY A 347 0.23 6.97 -14.43
N ALA A 348 -0.07 7.69 -15.50
CA ALA A 348 0.59 7.60 -16.78
C ALA A 348 1.34 8.91 -16.99
N PHE A 349 2.66 8.85 -17.10
CA PHE A 349 3.54 10.03 -17.09
C PHE A 349 4.09 10.31 -18.48
N ALA A 350 4.17 11.60 -18.84
CA ALA A 350 4.99 12.05 -19.95
C ALA A 350 6.49 11.99 -19.60
N GLU A 351 7.36 12.09 -20.59
CA GLU A 351 8.81 11.91 -20.40
C GLU A 351 9.45 12.94 -19.45
N ASP A 352 8.90 14.15 -19.39
CA ASP A 352 9.37 15.28 -18.56
C ASP A 352 8.72 15.33 -17.17
N GLU A 353 7.72 14.50 -16.91
CA GLU A 353 7.01 14.45 -15.63
C GLU A 353 7.78 13.60 -14.61
N VAL A 354 8.58 14.26 -13.79
CA VAL A 354 9.40 13.61 -12.77
C VAL A 354 8.65 13.48 -11.46
N ARG A 355 8.63 12.25 -10.92
CA ARG A 355 8.16 11.92 -9.59
C ARG A 355 9.31 11.27 -8.80
N LEU A 356 9.70 11.86 -7.67
CA LEU A 356 10.74 11.32 -6.78
C LEU A 356 10.21 11.23 -5.37
N PHE A 357 10.15 10.02 -4.86
CA PHE A 357 9.65 9.72 -3.51
C PHE A 357 10.61 8.81 -2.76
N ARG A 358 10.55 8.88 -1.43
CA ARG A 358 11.18 7.89 -0.56
C ARG A 358 10.12 7.10 0.17
N GLN A 359 10.32 5.80 0.25
CA GLN A 359 9.50 4.87 1.00
C GLN A 359 10.32 4.19 2.08
N CYS A 360 9.75 4.07 3.27
CA CYS A 360 10.31 3.21 4.31
C CYS A 360 9.19 2.35 4.89
N ASN A 361 9.40 1.03 4.90
CA ASN A 361 8.60 0.05 5.58
C ASN A 361 9.49 -1.08 6.10
N LEU A 362 9.09 -1.67 7.21
CA LEU A 362 9.86 -2.70 7.90
C LEU A 362 8.95 -3.88 8.22
N ALA A 363 9.45 -5.10 8.07
CA ALA A 363 8.67 -6.29 8.39
C ALA A 363 8.32 -6.29 9.89
N ALA A 364 7.05 -6.44 10.22
CA ALA A 364 6.60 -6.39 11.59
C ALA A 364 7.17 -7.55 12.42
N SER A 365 7.43 -7.27 13.70
CA SER A 365 7.93 -8.25 14.66
C SER A 365 6.91 -9.34 14.99
N THR A 366 5.61 -9.05 14.84
CA THR A 366 4.51 -9.95 15.11
C THR A 366 3.52 -10.02 13.95
N ARG A 367 2.74 -11.09 13.88
CA ARG A 367 1.61 -11.17 12.95
C ARG A 367 0.52 -10.17 13.30
N PRO A 368 -0.28 -9.74 12.32
CA PRO A 368 -1.50 -8.99 12.60
C PRO A 368 -2.44 -9.77 13.53
N VAL A 369 -3.09 -9.05 14.44
CA VAL A 369 -4.01 -9.60 15.44
C VAL A 369 -5.38 -9.81 14.79
N GLY A 370 -5.94 -11.01 14.94
CA GLY A 370 -7.28 -11.36 14.46
C GLY A 370 -8.40 -10.83 15.37
N PRO A 371 -9.68 -11.04 14.98
CA PRO A 371 -10.84 -10.53 15.73
C PRO A 371 -10.91 -10.99 17.19
N ASP A 372 -10.62 -12.25 17.41
CA ASP A 372 -10.78 -12.93 18.72
C ASP A 372 -9.44 -13.17 19.43
N GLU A 373 -8.36 -12.57 18.93
CA GLU A 373 -7.01 -12.63 19.51
C GLU A 373 -6.76 -11.42 20.42
N GLU A 374 -5.93 -11.60 21.47
CA GLU A 374 -5.50 -10.54 22.39
C GLU A 374 -4.16 -9.92 21.96
#